data_7903cd7282f0a95f8b9d28053fb35924
#
_entry.id   7903cd7282f0a95f8b9d28053fb35924
#
_cell.length_a   1.000
_cell.length_b   1.000
_cell.length_c   1.000
_cell.angle_alpha   90.00
_cell.angle_beta   90.00
_cell.angle_gamma   90.00
#
_symmetry.space_group_name_H-M   'P 1'
#
loop_
_entity.id
_entity.type
_entity.pdbx_description
1 polymer ?
#
loop_
_entity_poly.entity_id
_entity_poly.type
_entity_poly.pdbx_seq_one_letter_code
_entity_poly.pdbx_strand_id
1 'polypeptide(L)'
;MTTLAIVGATGQVGRVMRDILETRDLPLEKVRFFASARSAGSEIEFRGGKVVVEDVAATPTEELKGIDIALFSAGGATSKEHAPRFAEAGATVVDNSSAWRKDPEVPLIVSEVNPEDAKNTPKGIIANPNCTTMAAMPVLGALNAEAGLKRLHVSSYQAVSGSGLAGVKTLADQVRANLEVLEQLVTDGSALTAGNLGPYVEPIAFNALPLAGNLVDDGSLETDEEQKLRNESRKILHLPELPVAGTCVRVPVFTGHTMTIHAEFDSEIIPERAEEILAGAPGVQVTAVPTPLAAAGVDESLVGRIRQDRSIEDRRASCRERV
;
A
#
# COMPACT_ATOMS: atom_id res chain seq x y z
N MET A 1 -27.48 3.64 -10.76
CA MET A 1 -27.14 2.73 -9.65
C MET A 1 -25.97 1.88 -10.11
N THR A 2 -25.03 1.54 -9.24
CA THR A 2 -23.73 0.97 -9.62
C THR A 2 -23.65 -0.51 -9.26
N THR A 3 -23.28 -1.35 -10.22
CA THR A 3 -22.91 -2.76 -9.97
C THR A 3 -21.43 -2.84 -9.73
N LEU A 4 -21.02 -3.34 -8.56
CA LEU A 4 -19.63 -3.44 -8.16
C LEU A 4 -19.20 -4.91 -8.04
N ALA A 5 -18.01 -5.22 -8.53
CA ALA A 5 -17.38 -6.53 -8.33
C ALA A 5 -16.15 -6.43 -7.43
N ILE A 6 -15.90 -7.44 -6.57
CA ILE A 6 -14.64 -7.62 -5.86
C ILE A 6 -14.02 -8.94 -6.31
N VAL A 7 -12.86 -8.89 -6.94
CA VAL A 7 -12.07 -10.06 -7.34
C VAL A 7 -10.97 -10.28 -6.30
N GLY A 8 -11.00 -11.44 -5.66
CA GLY A 8 -10.23 -11.75 -4.46
C GLY A 8 -11.01 -11.48 -3.16
N ALA A 9 -12.34 -11.52 -3.22
CA ALA A 9 -13.25 -11.18 -2.12
C ALA A 9 -13.03 -12.00 -0.83
N THR A 10 -12.49 -13.21 -0.91
CA THR A 10 -12.20 -14.09 0.23
C THR A 10 -10.82 -13.84 0.86
N GLY A 11 -9.98 -13.02 0.24
CA GLY A 11 -8.65 -12.66 0.73
C GLY A 11 -8.68 -11.64 1.88
N GLN A 12 -7.52 -11.39 2.50
CA GLN A 12 -7.38 -10.42 3.60
C GLN A 12 -7.80 -9.01 3.17
N VAL A 13 -7.28 -8.51 2.04
CA VAL A 13 -7.62 -7.19 1.50
C VAL A 13 -9.06 -7.16 1.00
N GLY A 14 -9.53 -8.23 0.35
CA GLY A 14 -10.93 -8.34 -0.09
C GLY A 14 -11.93 -8.26 1.07
N ARG A 15 -11.56 -8.77 2.26
CA ARG A 15 -12.35 -8.59 3.48
C ARG A 15 -12.41 -7.11 3.89
N VAL A 16 -11.27 -6.43 3.94
CA VAL A 16 -11.22 -5.00 4.29
C VAL A 16 -12.04 -4.17 3.29
N MET A 17 -11.95 -4.47 1.98
CA MET A 17 -12.78 -3.81 0.97
C MET A 17 -14.28 -3.99 1.24
N ARG A 18 -14.71 -5.19 1.62
CA ARG A 18 -16.12 -5.45 1.98
C ARG A 18 -16.53 -4.66 3.23
N ASP A 19 -15.71 -4.72 4.29
CA ASP A 19 -15.98 -4.01 5.54
C ASP A 19 -16.11 -2.49 5.30
N ILE A 20 -15.24 -1.90 4.48
CA ILE A 20 -15.33 -0.48 4.07
C ILE A 20 -16.61 -0.20 3.27
N LEU A 21 -16.94 -1.05 2.30
CA LEU A 21 -18.14 -0.87 1.47
C LEU A 21 -19.44 -1.02 2.28
N GLU A 22 -19.43 -1.77 3.40
CA GLU A 22 -20.57 -1.86 4.32
C GLU A 22 -20.78 -0.58 5.12
N THR A 23 -19.69 0.11 5.49
CA THR A 23 -19.75 1.33 6.30
C THR A 23 -20.01 2.60 5.49
N ARG A 24 -19.68 2.59 4.19
CA ARG A 24 -19.87 3.75 3.31
C ARG A 24 -21.24 3.71 2.62
N ASP A 25 -21.91 4.87 2.61
CA ASP A 25 -23.18 5.05 1.88
C ASP A 25 -22.91 5.25 0.37
N LEU A 26 -22.57 4.15 -0.29
CA LEU A 26 -22.40 4.13 -1.74
C LEU A 26 -23.68 3.60 -2.40
N PRO A 27 -24.14 4.24 -3.49
CA PRO A 27 -25.38 3.87 -4.21
C PRO A 27 -25.19 2.59 -5.04
N LEU A 28 -24.88 1.49 -4.36
CA LEU A 28 -24.70 0.19 -4.99
C LEU A 28 -26.04 -0.49 -5.21
N GLU A 29 -26.29 -0.89 -6.44
CA GLU A 29 -27.47 -1.70 -6.82
C GLU A 29 -27.20 -3.18 -6.58
N LYS A 30 -26.00 -3.64 -7.00
CA LYS A 30 -25.60 -5.02 -6.91
C LYS A 30 -24.11 -5.13 -6.57
N VAL A 31 -23.77 -6.15 -5.80
CA VAL A 31 -22.38 -6.52 -5.56
C VAL A 31 -22.16 -7.97 -5.97
N ARG A 32 -21.05 -8.25 -6.66
CA ARG A 32 -20.63 -9.60 -7.05
C ARG A 32 -19.25 -9.88 -6.46
N PHE A 33 -19.09 -11.06 -5.90
CA PHE A 33 -17.83 -11.51 -5.30
C PHE A 33 -17.20 -12.62 -6.13
N PHE A 34 -15.95 -12.43 -6.49
CA PHE A 34 -15.18 -13.39 -7.27
C PHE A 34 -13.97 -13.87 -6.48
N ALA A 35 -13.64 -15.14 -6.60
CA ALA A 35 -12.44 -15.76 -6.07
C ALA A 35 -11.99 -16.92 -6.96
N SER A 36 -11.00 -17.70 -6.53
CA SER A 36 -10.60 -18.93 -7.20
C SER A 36 -11.63 -20.04 -7.03
N ALA A 37 -11.58 -21.07 -7.88
CA ALA A 37 -12.42 -22.27 -7.82
C ALA A 37 -12.52 -22.87 -6.40
N ARG A 38 -11.45 -22.77 -5.59
CA ARG A 38 -11.43 -23.28 -4.21
C ARG A 38 -12.47 -22.62 -3.30
N SER A 39 -12.78 -21.36 -3.54
CA SER A 39 -13.71 -20.56 -2.73
C SER A 39 -15.06 -20.36 -3.41
N ALA A 40 -15.18 -20.71 -4.68
CA ALA A 40 -16.43 -20.59 -5.43
C ALA A 40 -17.55 -21.42 -4.79
N GLY A 41 -18.77 -20.88 -4.82
CA GLY A 41 -19.96 -21.47 -4.20
C GLY A 41 -20.09 -21.20 -2.70
N SER A 42 -19.07 -20.64 -2.04
CA SER A 42 -19.22 -20.19 -0.65
C SER A 42 -20.09 -18.94 -0.58
N GLU A 43 -20.77 -18.74 0.54
CA GLU A 43 -21.59 -17.55 0.80
C GLU A 43 -20.86 -16.58 1.72
N ILE A 44 -20.95 -15.29 1.42
CA ILE A 44 -20.41 -14.21 2.25
C ILE A 44 -21.57 -13.29 2.63
N GLU A 45 -21.70 -12.99 3.91
CA GLU A 45 -22.65 -11.98 4.38
C GLU A 45 -22.18 -10.59 3.96
N PHE A 46 -23.10 -9.78 3.41
CA PHE A 46 -22.85 -8.41 2.99
C PHE A 46 -24.15 -7.59 3.00
N ARG A 47 -24.17 -6.45 3.69
CA ARG A 47 -25.33 -5.54 3.84
C ARG A 47 -26.63 -6.27 4.21
N GLY A 48 -26.55 -7.22 5.13
CA GLY A 48 -27.69 -7.98 5.63
C GLY A 48 -28.24 -9.05 4.68
N GLY A 49 -27.57 -9.31 3.55
CA GLY A 49 -27.87 -10.38 2.61
C GLY A 49 -26.67 -11.35 2.47
N LYS A 50 -26.88 -12.41 1.70
CA LYS A 50 -25.82 -13.37 1.34
C LYS A 50 -25.47 -13.22 -0.12
N VAL A 51 -24.18 -13.15 -0.42
CA VAL A 51 -23.63 -13.10 -1.77
C VAL A 51 -22.83 -14.37 -2.01
N VAL A 52 -23.18 -15.11 -3.06
CA VAL A 52 -22.44 -16.32 -3.47
C VAL A 52 -21.16 -15.90 -4.18
N VAL A 53 -20.04 -16.51 -3.81
CA VAL A 53 -18.74 -16.27 -4.44
C VAL A 53 -18.68 -17.02 -5.77
N GLU A 54 -18.35 -16.30 -6.83
CA GLU A 54 -18.20 -16.81 -8.19
C GLU A 54 -16.75 -17.20 -8.49
N ASP A 55 -16.55 -18.19 -9.37
CA ASP A 55 -15.23 -18.54 -9.88
C ASP A 55 -14.82 -17.55 -10.98
N VAL A 56 -13.80 -16.73 -10.73
CA VAL A 56 -13.34 -15.73 -11.68
C VAL A 56 -12.85 -16.34 -13.01
N ALA A 57 -12.27 -17.53 -12.96
CA ALA A 57 -11.75 -18.21 -14.14
C ALA A 57 -12.88 -18.89 -14.95
N ALA A 58 -13.87 -19.45 -14.27
CA ALA A 58 -14.97 -20.16 -14.92
C ALA A 58 -16.06 -19.24 -15.47
N THR A 59 -16.19 -18.00 -14.93
CA THR A 59 -17.22 -17.04 -15.39
C THR A 59 -16.86 -16.50 -16.79
N PRO A 60 -17.73 -16.69 -17.81
CA PRO A 60 -17.51 -16.14 -19.14
C PRO A 60 -17.49 -14.61 -19.17
N THR A 61 -16.75 -14.01 -20.12
CA THR A 61 -16.67 -12.54 -20.25
C THR A 61 -18.04 -11.91 -20.50
N GLU A 62 -18.93 -12.59 -21.22
CA GLU A 62 -20.28 -12.13 -21.50
C GLU A 62 -21.13 -11.95 -20.23
N GLU A 63 -20.89 -12.78 -19.20
CA GLU A 63 -21.59 -12.69 -17.91
C GLU A 63 -21.03 -11.60 -16.99
N LEU A 64 -19.89 -10.99 -17.34
CA LEU A 64 -19.31 -9.83 -16.63
C LEU A 64 -19.97 -8.52 -17.07
N LYS A 65 -20.72 -8.50 -18.17
CA LYS A 65 -21.44 -7.31 -18.65
C LYS A 65 -22.40 -6.78 -17.58
N GLY A 66 -22.45 -5.46 -17.47
CA GLY A 66 -23.26 -4.75 -16.49
C GLY A 66 -22.58 -4.58 -15.13
N ILE A 67 -21.31 -4.99 -14.99
CA ILE A 67 -20.44 -4.57 -13.90
C ILE A 67 -19.88 -3.20 -14.29
N ASP A 68 -20.08 -2.19 -13.44
CA ASP A 68 -19.57 -0.83 -13.68
C ASP A 68 -18.15 -0.66 -13.13
N ILE A 69 -17.89 -1.23 -11.95
CA ILE A 69 -16.59 -1.12 -11.28
C ILE A 69 -16.15 -2.52 -10.79
N ALA A 70 -14.89 -2.86 -11.04
CA ALA A 70 -14.31 -4.10 -10.54
C ALA A 70 -13.03 -3.82 -9.71
N LEU A 71 -13.07 -4.11 -8.41
CA LEU A 71 -11.95 -3.99 -7.49
C LEU A 71 -11.15 -5.29 -7.49
N PHE A 72 -9.90 -5.26 -7.91
CA PHE A 72 -9.03 -6.42 -7.97
C PHE A 72 -8.04 -6.46 -6.82
N SER A 73 -8.06 -7.54 -6.05
CA SER A 73 -7.06 -7.84 -5.01
C SER A 73 -6.82 -9.35 -4.90
N ALA A 74 -6.48 -9.98 -6.02
CA ALA A 74 -6.28 -11.43 -6.15
C ALA A 74 -4.84 -11.81 -6.57
N GLY A 75 -3.91 -10.86 -6.50
CA GLY A 75 -2.52 -11.02 -6.92
C GLY A 75 -2.29 -10.74 -8.42
N GLY A 76 -1.02 -10.49 -8.77
CA GLY A 76 -0.65 -9.99 -10.10
C GLY A 76 -0.95 -10.96 -11.25
N ALA A 77 -0.79 -12.27 -11.04
CA ALA A 77 -1.10 -13.26 -12.08
C ALA A 77 -2.59 -13.26 -12.44
N THR A 78 -3.46 -13.32 -11.41
CA THR A 78 -4.91 -13.26 -11.58
C THR A 78 -5.35 -11.94 -12.23
N SER A 79 -4.74 -10.84 -11.83
CA SER A 79 -5.05 -9.53 -12.42
C SER A 79 -4.64 -9.47 -13.90
N LYS A 80 -3.44 -9.92 -14.27
CA LYS A 80 -3.01 -9.96 -15.69
C LYS A 80 -3.94 -10.79 -16.57
N GLU A 81 -4.43 -11.91 -16.05
CA GLU A 81 -5.29 -12.82 -16.80
C GLU A 81 -6.74 -12.30 -16.91
N HIS A 82 -7.28 -11.75 -15.82
CA HIS A 82 -8.72 -11.50 -15.75
C HIS A 82 -9.11 -10.03 -15.81
N ALA A 83 -8.29 -9.08 -15.37
CA ALA A 83 -8.66 -7.66 -15.40
C ALA A 83 -9.03 -7.15 -16.81
N PRO A 84 -8.33 -7.55 -17.90
CA PRO A 84 -8.71 -7.16 -19.24
C PRO A 84 -10.11 -7.64 -19.66
N ARG A 85 -10.55 -8.81 -19.17
CA ARG A 85 -11.88 -9.35 -19.46
C ARG A 85 -13.01 -8.52 -18.84
N PHE A 86 -12.78 -8.00 -17.63
CA PHE A 86 -13.73 -7.09 -16.98
C PHE A 86 -13.78 -5.74 -17.71
N ALA A 87 -12.61 -5.22 -18.11
CA ALA A 87 -12.55 -3.98 -18.90
C ALA A 87 -13.23 -4.15 -20.27
N GLU A 88 -13.01 -5.27 -20.97
CA GLU A 88 -13.68 -5.61 -22.23
C GLU A 88 -15.21 -5.72 -22.07
N ALA A 89 -15.67 -6.22 -20.93
CA ALA A 89 -17.07 -6.29 -20.59
C ALA A 89 -17.71 -4.91 -20.25
N GLY A 90 -16.90 -3.86 -20.16
CA GLY A 90 -17.33 -2.46 -19.91
C GLY A 90 -17.10 -1.95 -18.50
N ALA A 91 -16.49 -2.73 -17.61
CA ALA A 91 -16.19 -2.29 -16.24
C ALA A 91 -14.94 -1.41 -16.20
N THR A 92 -14.92 -0.41 -15.31
CA THR A 92 -13.68 0.23 -14.87
C THR A 92 -13.02 -0.67 -13.81
N VAL A 93 -11.83 -1.17 -14.12
CA VAL A 93 -11.06 -2.00 -13.19
C VAL A 93 -10.18 -1.13 -12.32
N VAL A 94 -10.21 -1.32 -11.00
CA VAL A 94 -9.25 -0.75 -10.04
C VAL A 94 -8.43 -1.90 -9.47
N ASP A 95 -7.15 -1.97 -9.86
CA ASP A 95 -6.27 -3.08 -9.51
C ASP A 95 -5.29 -2.74 -8.41
N ASN A 96 -5.38 -3.45 -7.29
CA ASN A 96 -4.48 -3.30 -6.14
C ASN A 96 -3.19 -4.14 -6.24
N SER A 97 -3.04 -4.95 -7.28
CA SER A 97 -1.81 -5.71 -7.51
C SER A 97 -0.69 -4.89 -8.14
N SER A 98 0.49 -5.47 -8.26
CA SER A 98 1.61 -4.83 -8.97
C SER A 98 1.57 -5.02 -10.50
N ALA A 99 0.54 -5.69 -11.04
CA ALA A 99 0.49 -6.15 -12.43
C ALA A 99 0.61 -5.02 -13.46
N TRP A 100 -0.03 -3.90 -13.19
CA TRP A 100 -0.23 -2.81 -14.16
C TRP A 100 0.52 -1.53 -13.81
N ARG A 101 1.14 -1.43 -12.64
CA ARG A 101 1.77 -0.18 -12.14
C ARG A 101 2.83 0.38 -13.07
N LYS A 102 3.60 -0.51 -13.75
CA LYS A 102 4.66 -0.14 -14.69
C LYS A 102 4.17 0.08 -16.13
N ASP A 103 2.92 -0.26 -16.44
CA ASP A 103 2.35 -0.11 -17.78
C ASP A 103 2.10 1.39 -18.06
N PRO A 104 2.68 1.95 -19.15
CA PRO A 104 2.53 3.37 -19.46
C PRO A 104 1.10 3.76 -19.86
N GLU A 105 0.29 2.80 -20.33
CA GLU A 105 -1.10 3.02 -20.73
C GLU A 105 -2.10 2.79 -19.58
N VAL A 106 -1.60 2.45 -18.38
CA VAL A 106 -2.44 2.27 -17.18
C VAL A 106 -2.06 3.35 -16.18
N PRO A 107 -2.97 4.28 -15.82
CA PRO A 107 -2.68 5.28 -14.82
C PRO A 107 -2.48 4.64 -13.44
N LEU A 108 -1.52 5.17 -12.68
CA LEU A 108 -1.24 4.81 -11.30
C LEU A 108 -1.74 5.94 -10.41
N ILE A 109 -2.81 5.69 -9.64
CA ILE A 109 -3.57 6.77 -9.02
C ILE A 109 -3.55 6.70 -7.51
N VAL A 110 -3.30 7.86 -6.90
CA VAL A 110 -3.64 8.21 -5.52
C VAL A 110 -4.69 9.31 -5.59
N SER A 111 -5.88 9.04 -5.10
CA SER A 111 -7.06 9.91 -5.28
C SER A 111 -6.85 11.34 -4.76
N GLU A 112 -6.01 11.51 -3.75
CA GLU A 112 -5.66 12.78 -3.12
C GLU A 112 -4.59 13.57 -3.88
N VAL A 113 -3.91 12.94 -4.86
CA VAL A 113 -2.73 13.53 -5.52
C VAL A 113 -2.97 13.76 -7.02
N ASN A 114 -3.37 12.71 -7.72
CA ASN A 114 -3.51 12.74 -9.19
C ASN A 114 -4.85 12.15 -9.69
N PRO A 115 -6.02 12.54 -9.12
CA PRO A 115 -7.32 11.99 -9.52
C PRO A 115 -7.64 12.24 -10.99
N GLU A 116 -7.08 13.29 -11.60
CA GLU A 116 -7.31 13.67 -12.99
C GLU A 116 -6.83 12.60 -13.98
N ASP A 117 -5.83 11.78 -13.60
CA ASP A 117 -5.31 10.69 -14.43
C ASP A 117 -6.39 9.62 -14.69
N ALA A 118 -7.42 9.54 -13.83
CA ALA A 118 -8.55 8.64 -14.03
C ALA A 118 -9.39 8.96 -15.28
N LYS A 119 -9.26 10.17 -15.84
CA LYS A 119 -9.96 10.57 -17.07
C LYS A 119 -9.37 9.91 -18.31
N ASN A 120 -8.15 9.38 -18.23
CA ASN A 120 -7.48 8.72 -19.34
C ASN A 120 -7.10 7.27 -18.96
N THR A 121 -7.99 6.34 -19.22
CA THR A 121 -7.81 4.91 -18.94
C THR A 121 -7.93 4.08 -20.22
N PRO A 122 -6.95 4.11 -21.13
CA PRO A 122 -7.07 3.46 -22.45
C PRO A 122 -7.37 1.96 -22.38
N LYS A 123 -6.91 1.30 -21.32
CA LYS A 123 -7.16 -0.13 -21.07
C LYS A 123 -8.37 -0.41 -20.18
N GLY A 124 -9.10 0.62 -19.74
CA GLY A 124 -10.19 0.45 -18.76
C GLY A 124 -9.70 0.01 -17.38
N ILE A 125 -8.39 0.11 -17.11
CA ILE A 125 -7.74 -0.33 -15.88
C ILE A 125 -7.06 0.87 -15.22
N ILE A 126 -7.25 1.01 -13.91
CA ILE A 126 -6.56 1.93 -13.01
C ILE A 126 -5.71 1.08 -12.06
N ALA A 127 -4.43 1.39 -11.93
CA ALA A 127 -3.57 0.74 -10.96
C ALA A 127 -3.55 1.52 -9.63
N ASN A 128 -3.62 0.78 -8.52
CA ASN A 128 -3.41 1.29 -7.18
C ASN A 128 -1.94 1.06 -6.77
N PRO A 129 -1.25 2.03 -6.15
CA PRO A 129 0.18 1.90 -5.84
C PRO A 129 0.48 0.91 -4.71
N ASN A 130 1.77 0.71 -4.48
CA ASN A 130 2.29 0.00 -3.31
C ASN A 130 1.86 0.70 -2.01
N CYS A 131 1.68 -0.05 -0.94
CA CYS A 131 1.18 0.46 0.34
C CYS A 131 2.06 1.57 0.94
N THR A 132 3.40 1.47 0.86
CA THR A 132 4.29 2.53 1.34
C THR A 132 4.21 3.78 0.46
N THR A 133 4.12 3.61 -0.85
CA THR A 133 3.91 4.72 -1.79
C THR A 133 2.57 5.39 -1.52
N MET A 134 1.48 4.61 -1.38
CA MET A 134 0.15 5.15 -1.09
C MET A 134 0.15 6.02 0.17
N ALA A 135 0.78 5.56 1.25
CA ALA A 135 0.83 6.31 2.50
C ALA A 135 1.67 7.61 2.41
N ALA A 136 2.74 7.62 1.60
CA ALA A 136 3.62 8.77 1.45
C ALA A 136 3.07 9.85 0.49
N MET A 137 2.34 9.45 -0.55
CA MET A 137 1.99 10.37 -1.64
C MET A 137 1.06 11.52 -1.25
N PRO A 138 0.03 11.38 -0.41
CA PRO A 138 -0.79 12.52 0.02
C PRO A 138 0.04 13.62 0.69
N VAL A 139 1.00 13.21 1.53
CA VAL A 139 1.94 14.13 2.20
C VAL A 139 2.89 14.80 1.20
N LEU A 140 3.56 14.00 0.38
CA LEU A 140 4.55 14.49 -0.58
C LEU A 140 3.92 15.29 -1.73
N GLY A 141 2.73 14.92 -2.17
CA GLY A 141 2.00 15.64 -3.21
C GLY A 141 1.61 17.05 -2.76
N ALA A 142 1.11 17.20 -1.54
CA ALA A 142 0.78 18.50 -0.97
C ALA A 142 2.01 19.41 -0.85
N LEU A 143 3.13 18.89 -0.35
CA LEU A 143 4.37 19.67 -0.23
C LEU A 143 5.02 19.94 -1.59
N ASN A 144 4.94 19.01 -2.54
CA ASN A 144 5.42 19.21 -3.90
C ASN A 144 4.68 20.36 -4.61
N ALA A 145 3.37 20.46 -4.43
CA ALA A 145 2.56 21.51 -5.01
C ALA A 145 2.96 22.92 -4.51
N GLU A 146 3.43 23.03 -3.27
CA GLU A 146 3.88 24.30 -2.67
C GLU A 146 5.31 24.62 -3.04
N ALA A 147 6.24 23.67 -2.91
CA ALA A 147 7.67 23.96 -2.87
C ALA A 147 8.50 23.29 -3.98
N GLY A 148 7.91 22.40 -4.78
CA GLY A 148 8.62 21.66 -5.83
C GLY A 148 9.58 20.60 -5.26
N LEU A 149 9.20 19.33 -5.33
CA LEU A 149 9.99 18.23 -4.78
C LEU A 149 11.21 17.94 -5.67
N LYS A 150 12.39 17.98 -5.10
CA LYS A 150 13.67 17.84 -5.79
C LYS A 150 14.35 16.50 -5.57
N ARG A 151 14.25 15.94 -4.37
CA ARG A 151 14.87 14.65 -3.99
C ARG A 151 14.16 14.02 -2.80
N LEU A 152 14.15 12.69 -2.75
CA LEU A 152 13.64 11.92 -1.63
C LEU A 152 14.66 10.90 -1.12
N HIS A 153 14.79 10.81 0.21
CA HIS A 153 15.35 9.67 0.90
C HIS A 153 14.31 9.10 1.87
N VAL A 154 13.99 7.83 1.72
CA VAL A 154 12.91 7.20 2.49
C VAL A 154 13.43 5.92 3.15
N SER A 155 13.25 5.80 4.46
CA SER A 155 13.40 4.53 5.16
C SER A 155 12.03 4.07 5.63
N SER A 156 11.57 2.89 5.18
CA SER A 156 10.31 2.34 5.59
C SER A 156 10.48 1.25 6.65
N TYR A 157 9.60 1.25 7.63
CA TYR A 157 9.47 0.23 8.68
C TYR A 157 8.14 -0.49 8.44
N GLN A 158 8.24 -1.62 7.71
CA GLN A 158 7.06 -2.28 7.15
C GLN A 158 6.53 -3.38 8.08
N ALA A 159 5.25 -3.28 8.41
CA ALA A 159 4.54 -4.27 9.19
C ALA A 159 4.39 -5.61 8.44
N VAL A 160 4.22 -6.69 9.20
CA VAL A 160 4.11 -8.06 8.65
C VAL A 160 2.83 -8.30 7.85
N SER A 161 1.78 -7.48 8.02
CA SER A 161 0.56 -7.56 7.21
C SER A 161 0.81 -7.36 5.72
N GLY A 162 1.88 -6.63 5.34
CA GLY A 162 2.32 -6.52 3.94
C GLY A 162 2.72 -7.86 3.29
N SER A 163 3.08 -8.86 4.09
CA SER A 163 3.34 -10.24 3.65
C SER A 163 2.09 -11.15 3.77
N GLY A 164 0.92 -10.55 3.95
CA GLY A 164 -0.35 -11.26 4.06
C GLY A 164 -0.51 -12.06 5.37
N LEU A 165 -1.52 -12.94 5.41
CA LEU A 165 -1.83 -13.75 6.59
C LEU A 165 -0.65 -14.63 7.03
N ALA A 166 0.18 -15.08 6.09
CA ALA A 166 1.37 -15.87 6.41
C ALA A 166 2.34 -15.08 7.29
N GLY A 167 2.61 -13.81 6.95
CA GLY A 167 3.48 -12.93 7.74
C GLY A 167 2.92 -12.67 9.14
N VAL A 168 1.63 -12.37 9.24
CA VAL A 168 0.94 -12.16 10.52
C VAL A 168 1.03 -13.39 11.41
N LYS A 169 0.75 -14.58 10.84
CA LYS A 169 0.84 -15.85 11.57
C LYS A 169 2.26 -16.15 12.03
N THR A 170 3.25 -15.95 11.18
CA THR A 170 4.66 -16.19 11.49
C THR A 170 5.10 -15.33 12.68
N LEU A 171 4.82 -14.02 12.68
CA LEU A 171 5.14 -13.16 13.82
C LEU A 171 4.44 -13.64 15.09
N ALA A 172 3.15 -13.93 15.03
CA ALA A 172 2.39 -14.35 16.20
C ALA A 172 2.93 -15.67 16.80
N ASP A 173 3.28 -16.64 15.95
CA ASP A 173 3.79 -17.94 16.39
C ASP A 173 5.20 -17.79 17.00
N GLN A 174 6.09 -17.02 16.37
CA GLN A 174 7.42 -16.76 16.90
C GLN A 174 7.38 -15.99 18.23
N VAL A 175 6.50 -14.99 18.37
CA VAL A 175 6.32 -14.28 19.66
C VAL A 175 5.89 -15.26 20.75
N ARG A 176 4.87 -16.09 20.50
CA ARG A 176 4.37 -17.05 21.49
C ARG A 176 5.45 -18.07 21.91
N ALA A 177 6.25 -18.53 20.95
CA ALA A 177 7.30 -19.53 21.19
C ALA A 177 8.47 -19.00 22.03
N ASN A 178 8.63 -17.68 22.16
CA ASN A 178 9.81 -17.07 22.77
C ASN A 178 9.51 -16.22 24.02
N LEU A 179 8.31 -16.32 24.60
CA LEU A 179 7.95 -15.50 25.77
C LEU A 179 8.85 -15.70 26.99
N GLU A 180 9.41 -16.90 27.17
CA GLU A 180 10.24 -17.26 28.33
C GLU A 180 11.71 -16.78 28.21
N VAL A 181 12.13 -16.32 27.02
CA VAL A 181 13.54 -15.95 26.77
C VAL A 181 13.74 -14.45 26.49
N LEU A 182 12.68 -13.63 26.65
CA LEU A 182 12.69 -12.22 26.24
C LEU A 182 13.86 -11.42 26.84
N GLU A 183 14.09 -11.56 28.13
CA GLU A 183 15.15 -10.82 28.84
C GLU A 183 16.54 -11.29 28.42
N GLN A 184 16.69 -12.56 28.02
CA GLN A 184 17.97 -13.12 27.56
C GLN A 184 18.39 -12.50 26.20
N LEU A 185 17.43 -12.07 25.37
CA LEU A 185 17.71 -11.45 24.08
C LEU A 185 18.50 -10.13 24.18
N VAL A 186 18.57 -9.54 25.37
CA VAL A 186 19.41 -8.34 25.61
C VAL A 186 20.89 -8.64 25.41
N THR A 187 21.32 -9.88 25.74
CA THR A 187 22.73 -10.28 25.73
C THR A 187 23.03 -11.44 24.82
N ASP A 188 22.03 -12.22 24.44
CA ASP A 188 22.18 -13.44 23.64
C ASP A 188 21.04 -13.59 22.62
N GLY A 189 21.28 -13.17 21.38
CA GLY A 189 20.31 -13.33 20.29
C GLY A 189 20.08 -14.80 19.89
N SER A 190 21.00 -15.72 20.25
CA SER A 190 20.84 -17.14 19.96
C SER A 190 19.83 -17.86 20.86
N ALA A 191 19.39 -17.20 21.93
CA ALA A 191 18.30 -17.68 22.79
C ALA A 191 16.97 -17.75 22.06
N LEU A 192 16.82 -17.00 20.94
CA LEU A 192 15.61 -17.01 20.14
C LEU A 192 15.44 -18.35 19.40
N THR A 193 14.30 -18.99 19.59
CA THR A 193 13.89 -20.12 18.75
C THR A 193 13.20 -19.58 17.49
N ALA A 194 13.90 -19.68 16.34
CA ALA A 194 13.42 -19.14 15.07
C ALA A 194 12.11 -19.79 14.57
N GLY A 195 11.98 -21.11 14.76
CA GLY A 195 10.81 -21.85 14.28
C GLY A 195 10.65 -21.76 12.75
N ASN A 196 9.41 -21.65 12.30
CA ASN A 196 9.12 -21.42 10.88
C ASN A 196 9.32 -19.94 10.53
N LEU A 197 10.18 -19.66 9.55
CA LEU A 197 10.46 -18.31 9.07
C LEU A 197 9.32 -17.72 8.21
N GLY A 198 8.40 -18.57 7.70
CA GLY A 198 7.32 -18.13 6.82
C GLY A 198 7.84 -17.43 5.57
N PRO A 199 7.41 -16.20 5.27
CA PRO A 199 7.87 -15.46 4.10
C PRO A 199 9.18 -14.68 4.32
N TYR A 200 9.89 -14.88 5.44
CA TYR A 200 11.08 -14.10 5.81
C TYR A 200 12.34 -14.94 5.71
N VAL A 201 13.47 -14.25 5.54
CA VAL A 201 14.81 -14.88 5.45
C VAL A 201 15.42 -15.14 6.82
N GLU A 202 14.96 -14.42 7.84
CA GLU A 202 15.39 -14.52 9.24
C GLU A 202 14.17 -14.40 10.16
N PRO A 203 14.28 -14.74 11.46
CA PRO A 203 13.19 -14.55 12.42
C PRO A 203 12.76 -13.09 12.47
N ILE A 204 11.43 -12.87 12.41
CA ILE A 204 10.87 -11.51 12.46
C ILE A 204 10.52 -11.05 13.89
N ALA A 205 10.17 -11.96 14.79
CA ALA A 205 9.88 -11.59 16.17
C ALA A 205 11.13 -11.01 16.84
N PHE A 206 10.95 -9.86 17.52
CA PHE A 206 12.00 -9.13 18.24
C PHE A 206 13.20 -8.71 17.38
N ASN A 207 13.01 -8.61 16.06
CA ASN A 207 14.07 -8.36 15.09
C ASN A 207 13.63 -7.28 14.07
N ALA A 208 14.60 -6.69 13.36
CA ALA A 208 14.40 -5.82 12.23
C ALA A 208 15.19 -6.34 11.03
N LEU A 209 14.52 -6.60 9.92
CA LEU A 209 15.14 -7.16 8.72
C LEU A 209 15.28 -6.07 7.65
N PRO A 210 16.49 -5.58 7.35
CA PRO A 210 16.71 -4.58 6.31
C PRO A 210 16.60 -5.20 4.91
N LEU A 211 15.56 -5.98 4.71
CA LEU A 211 15.21 -6.68 3.48
C LEU A 211 13.68 -6.89 3.44
N ALA A 212 12.94 -5.93 2.91
CA ALA A 212 11.54 -6.12 2.60
C ALA A 212 11.37 -6.31 1.09
N GLY A 213 10.64 -7.36 0.69
CA GLY A 213 10.54 -7.78 -0.70
C GLY A 213 11.66 -8.73 -1.13
N ASN A 214 11.91 -8.80 -2.44
CA ASN A 214 12.92 -9.66 -3.04
C ASN A 214 14.00 -8.79 -3.72
N LEU A 215 15.25 -9.19 -3.63
CA LEU A 215 16.35 -8.57 -4.39
C LEU A 215 16.04 -8.65 -5.88
N VAL A 216 16.31 -7.56 -6.59
CA VAL A 216 16.16 -7.50 -8.04
C VAL A 216 17.49 -7.83 -8.70
N ASP A 217 17.47 -8.71 -9.69
CA ASP A 217 18.67 -9.13 -10.42
C ASP A 217 19.01 -8.13 -11.54
N ASP A 218 19.41 -6.92 -11.14
CA ASP A 218 19.86 -5.86 -12.04
C ASP A 218 21.22 -5.23 -11.63
N GLY A 219 21.86 -5.83 -10.63
CA GLY A 219 23.14 -5.37 -10.08
C GLY A 219 23.04 -4.18 -9.11
N SER A 220 21.85 -3.64 -8.86
CA SER A 220 21.65 -2.52 -7.92
C SER A 220 21.68 -2.94 -6.45
N LEU A 221 21.44 -4.23 -6.16
CA LEU A 221 21.18 -4.77 -4.83
C LEU A 221 19.95 -4.16 -4.14
N GLU A 222 19.09 -3.51 -4.88
CA GLU A 222 17.80 -3.01 -4.38
C GLU A 222 16.77 -4.15 -4.30
N THR A 223 15.82 -4.01 -3.40
CA THR A 223 14.63 -4.85 -3.41
C THR A 223 13.57 -4.31 -4.37
N ASP A 224 12.64 -5.16 -4.76
CA ASP A 224 11.49 -4.75 -5.58
C ASP A 224 10.61 -3.73 -4.83
N GLU A 225 10.57 -3.72 -3.50
CA GLU A 225 9.89 -2.70 -2.69
C GLU A 225 10.57 -1.32 -2.82
N GLU A 226 11.89 -1.26 -2.78
CA GLU A 226 12.67 -0.03 -2.95
C GLU A 226 12.50 0.54 -4.37
N GLN A 227 12.52 -0.34 -5.38
CA GLN A 227 12.24 0.08 -6.76
C GLN A 227 10.81 0.56 -6.98
N LYS A 228 9.81 -0.08 -6.33
CA LYS A 228 8.41 0.38 -6.37
C LYS A 228 8.30 1.80 -5.83
N LEU A 229 8.86 2.06 -4.66
CA LEU A 229 8.84 3.39 -4.06
C LEU A 229 9.37 4.45 -5.03
N ARG A 230 10.53 4.23 -5.66
CA ARG A 230 11.10 5.16 -6.64
C ARG A 230 10.23 5.32 -7.89
N ASN A 231 9.86 4.23 -8.53
CA ASN A 231 9.18 4.27 -9.82
C ASN A 231 7.74 4.77 -9.70
N GLU A 232 7.06 4.37 -8.63
CA GLU A 232 5.67 4.76 -8.40
C GLU A 232 5.57 6.23 -7.98
N SER A 233 6.46 6.73 -7.10
CA SER A 233 6.52 8.16 -6.75
C SER A 233 6.71 9.04 -7.97
N ARG A 234 7.63 8.67 -8.86
CA ARG A 234 7.86 9.39 -10.13
C ARG A 234 6.62 9.46 -11.00
N LYS A 235 5.90 8.34 -11.11
CA LYS A 235 4.70 8.24 -11.96
C LYS A 235 3.54 9.04 -11.38
N ILE A 236 3.26 8.90 -10.08
CA ILE A 236 2.14 9.56 -9.41
C ILE A 236 2.34 11.08 -9.35
N LEU A 237 3.55 11.53 -9.03
CA LEU A 237 3.88 12.97 -8.92
C LEU A 237 4.18 13.62 -10.28
N HIS A 238 4.19 12.87 -11.38
CA HIS A 238 4.61 13.36 -12.71
C HIS A 238 6.03 13.94 -12.73
N LEU A 239 6.94 13.37 -11.92
CA LEU A 239 8.34 13.76 -11.79
C LEU A 239 9.26 12.62 -12.26
N PRO A 240 9.38 12.35 -13.57
CA PRO A 240 10.06 11.15 -14.10
C PRO A 240 11.53 11.06 -13.69
N GLU A 241 12.19 12.20 -13.47
CA GLU A 241 13.61 12.27 -13.12
C GLU A 241 13.85 12.46 -11.61
N LEU A 242 12.80 12.41 -10.76
CA LEU A 242 12.95 12.59 -9.31
C LEU A 242 13.97 11.58 -8.75
N PRO A 243 15.06 12.03 -8.14
CA PRO A 243 15.99 11.16 -7.43
C PRO A 243 15.31 10.62 -6.16
N VAL A 244 15.16 9.31 -6.05
CA VAL A 244 14.59 8.64 -4.87
C VAL A 244 15.51 7.51 -4.45
N ALA A 245 15.98 7.54 -3.20
CA ALA A 245 16.65 6.43 -2.55
C ALA A 245 15.75 5.88 -1.44
N GLY A 246 15.56 4.57 -1.42
CA GLY A 246 14.75 3.87 -0.43
C GLY A 246 15.55 2.81 0.31
N THR A 247 15.23 2.59 1.58
CA THR A 247 15.63 1.41 2.34
C THR A 247 14.40 0.83 2.99
N CYS A 248 14.04 -0.40 2.63
CA CYS A 248 12.83 -1.05 3.10
C CYS A 248 13.17 -2.10 4.17
N VAL A 249 12.70 -1.86 5.40
CA VAL A 249 12.96 -2.69 6.57
C VAL A 249 11.67 -3.39 7.01
N ARG A 250 11.68 -4.69 7.19
CA ARG A 250 10.58 -5.43 7.83
C ARG A 250 10.75 -5.39 9.34
N VAL A 251 9.67 -5.04 10.06
CA VAL A 251 9.66 -4.90 11.52
C VAL A 251 8.56 -5.76 12.16
N PRO A 252 8.70 -6.13 13.46
CA PRO A 252 7.76 -7.00 14.16
C PRO A 252 6.50 -6.25 14.61
N VAL A 253 5.85 -5.58 13.68
CA VAL A 253 4.60 -4.83 13.84
C VAL A 253 3.53 -5.52 13.00
N PHE A 254 2.35 -5.74 13.56
CA PHE A 254 1.30 -6.51 12.89
C PHE A 254 0.69 -5.78 11.69
N THR A 255 0.38 -4.49 11.82
CA THR A 255 -0.23 -3.68 10.77
C THR A 255 0.22 -2.21 10.87
N GLY A 256 0.09 -1.48 9.76
CA GLY A 256 0.52 -0.08 9.66
C GLY A 256 2.02 0.03 9.37
N HIS A 257 2.38 0.59 8.20
CA HIS A 257 3.76 0.90 7.87
C HIS A 257 4.15 2.26 8.44
N THR A 258 5.40 2.41 8.81
CA THR A 258 5.97 3.71 9.21
C THR A 258 7.11 4.06 8.27
N MET A 259 7.26 5.35 7.97
CA MET A 259 8.36 5.83 7.15
C MET A 259 9.06 7.01 7.81
N THR A 260 10.37 7.12 7.60
CA THR A 260 11.09 8.38 7.78
C THR A 260 11.46 8.92 6.42
N ILE A 261 11.06 10.14 6.15
CA ILE A 261 11.23 10.77 4.84
C ILE A 261 12.13 12.01 5.01
N HIS A 262 13.17 12.12 4.18
CA HIS A 262 13.92 13.33 3.96
C HIS A 262 13.57 13.82 2.57
N ALA A 263 12.93 14.97 2.48
CA ALA A 263 12.52 15.60 1.23
C ALA A 263 13.28 16.92 1.03
N GLU A 264 13.90 17.05 -0.13
CA GLU A 264 14.48 18.31 -0.59
C GLU A 264 13.53 18.98 -1.57
N PHE A 265 13.42 20.29 -1.49
CA PHE A 265 12.53 21.10 -2.32
C PHE A 265 13.30 22.17 -3.08
N ASP A 266 12.73 22.66 -4.19
CA ASP A 266 13.30 23.75 -4.99
C ASP A 266 13.13 25.11 -4.29
N SER A 267 12.04 25.30 -3.55
CA SER A 267 11.76 26.47 -2.75
C SER A 267 11.87 26.19 -1.26
N GLU A 268 12.21 27.22 -0.49
CA GLU A 268 12.27 27.10 0.97
C GLU A 268 10.88 26.81 1.56
N ILE A 269 10.81 25.79 2.43
CA ILE A 269 9.65 25.46 3.22
C ILE A 269 10.07 25.21 4.68
N ILE A 270 9.55 26.03 5.59
CA ILE A 270 9.83 25.88 7.02
C ILE A 270 8.85 24.86 7.63
N PRO A 271 9.21 24.19 8.75
CA PRO A 271 8.37 23.17 9.37
C PRO A 271 6.95 23.64 9.69
N GLU A 272 6.80 24.85 10.18
CA GLU A 272 5.49 25.44 10.53
C GLU A 272 4.60 25.59 9.30
N ARG A 273 5.18 25.98 8.16
CA ARG A 273 4.44 26.07 6.89
C ARG A 273 4.07 24.68 6.36
N ALA A 274 4.98 23.72 6.47
CA ALA A 274 4.72 22.32 6.10
C ALA A 274 3.57 21.73 6.94
N GLU A 275 3.55 21.95 8.26
CA GLU A 275 2.44 21.52 9.13
C GLU A 275 1.11 22.16 8.74
N GLU A 276 1.11 23.44 8.43
CA GLU A 276 -0.08 24.17 7.99
C GLU A 276 -0.66 23.59 6.67
N ILE A 277 0.19 23.32 5.69
CA ILE A 277 -0.20 22.70 4.42
C ILE A 277 -0.79 21.30 4.66
N LEU A 278 -0.09 20.49 5.44
CA LEU A 278 -0.49 19.11 5.69
C LEU A 278 -1.76 18.99 6.55
N ALA A 279 -2.01 19.93 7.45
CA ALA A 279 -3.25 19.99 8.20
C ALA A 279 -4.49 20.25 7.31
N GLY A 280 -4.29 20.85 6.14
CA GLY A 280 -5.35 21.08 5.14
C GLY A 280 -5.35 20.06 3.98
N ALA A 281 -4.38 19.15 3.93
CA ALA A 281 -4.25 18.22 2.81
C ALA A 281 -5.24 17.05 2.92
N PRO A 282 -5.92 16.68 1.81
CA PRO A 282 -6.82 15.54 1.81
C PRO A 282 -6.05 14.24 2.09
N GLY A 283 -6.65 13.33 2.88
CA GLY A 283 -6.06 12.04 3.23
C GLY A 283 -4.87 12.12 4.19
N VAL A 284 -4.65 13.28 4.86
CA VAL A 284 -3.56 13.50 5.81
C VAL A 284 -4.09 13.96 7.15
N GLN A 285 -3.55 13.40 8.23
CA GLN A 285 -3.80 13.86 9.60
C GLN A 285 -2.47 14.17 10.29
N VAL A 286 -2.29 15.43 10.72
CA VAL A 286 -1.11 15.83 11.49
C VAL A 286 -1.27 15.41 12.95
N THR A 287 -0.24 14.76 13.49
CA THR A 287 -0.19 14.29 14.88
C THR A 287 1.21 14.46 15.47
N ALA A 288 1.31 14.54 16.79
CA ALA A 288 2.60 14.73 17.45
C ALA A 288 3.57 13.54 17.22
N VAL A 289 3.07 12.31 17.30
CA VAL A 289 3.85 11.08 17.10
C VAL A 289 2.98 10.07 16.34
N PRO A 290 3.13 9.96 15.01
CA PRO A 290 2.44 8.95 14.22
C PRO A 290 2.97 7.57 14.56
N THR A 291 2.06 6.64 14.83
CA THR A 291 2.42 5.24 15.14
C THR A 291 1.55 4.26 14.36
N PRO A 292 2.07 3.06 14.04
CA PRO A 292 1.28 2.02 13.38
C PRO A 292 0.00 1.65 14.11
N LEU A 293 0.04 1.63 15.46
CA LEU A 293 -1.15 1.33 16.27
C LEU A 293 -2.23 2.41 16.14
N ALA A 294 -1.83 3.68 16.07
CA ALA A 294 -2.78 4.78 15.89
C ALA A 294 -3.36 4.81 14.47
N ALA A 295 -2.57 4.38 13.47
CA ALA A 295 -3.00 4.34 12.06
C ALA A 295 -3.89 3.13 11.72
N ALA A 296 -3.92 2.10 12.57
CA ALA A 296 -4.72 0.91 12.30
C ALA A 296 -6.23 1.22 12.29
N GLY A 297 -6.88 1.05 11.14
CA GLY A 297 -8.30 1.33 10.96
C GLY A 297 -8.64 2.81 10.71
N VAL A 298 -7.63 3.66 10.48
CA VAL A 298 -7.79 5.07 10.09
C VAL A 298 -7.58 5.18 8.57
N ASP A 299 -8.36 6.02 7.92
CA ASP A 299 -8.29 6.21 6.45
C ASP A 299 -7.12 7.13 6.06
N GLU A 300 -6.76 8.10 6.90
CA GLU A 300 -5.74 9.09 6.65
C GLU A 300 -4.32 8.56 6.91
N SER A 301 -3.35 9.11 6.19
CA SER A 301 -1.93 8.99 6.51
C SER A 301 -1.60 9.90 7.69
N LEU A 302 -1.13 9.30 8.78
CA LEU A 302 -0.72 10.06 9.96
C LEU A 302 0.69 10.62 9.73
N VAL A 303 0.88 11.93 9.86
CA VAL A 303 2.18 12.59 9.72
C VAL A 303 2.54 13.39 10.97
N GLY A 304 3.81 13.45 11.31
CA GLY A 304 4.26 14.22 12.45
C GLY A 304 5.77 14.23 12.59
N ARG A 305 6.26 14.91 13.65
CA ARG A 305 7.71 15.10 13.84
C ARG A 305 8.37 15.89 12.72
N ILE A 306 7.62 16.74 12.05
CA ILE A 306 8.08 17.61 10.97
C ILE A 306 9.15 18.55 11.53
N ARG A 307 10.29 18.64 10.87
CA ARG A 307 11.40 19.48 11.29
C ARG A 307 12.38 19.74 10.15
N GLN A 308 13.12 20.84 10.24
CA GLN A 308 14.20 21.14 9.31
C GLN A 308 15.30 20.07 9.37
N ASP A 309 15.74 19.60 8.21
CA ASP A 309 16.95 18.78 8.10
C ASP A 309 18.18 19.68 8.21
N ARG A 310 19.00 19.45 9.23
CA ARG A 310 20.23 20.23 9.51
C ARG A 310 21.48 19.58 8.91
N SER A 311 21.35 18.50 8.17
CA SER A 311 22.47 17.83 7.51
C SER A 311 22.90 18.50 6.21
N ILE A 312 22.08 19.42 5.69
CA ILE A 312 22.32 20.16 4.45
C ILE A 312 22.56 21.62 4.81
N GLU A 313 23.70 22.17 4.37
CA GLU A 313 24.10 23.57 4.66
C GLU A 313 23.23 24.60 3.94
N ASP A 314 22.71 24.29 2.77
CA ASP A 314 21.75 25.12 2.04
C ASP A 314 20.35 24.98 2.65
N ARG A 315 19.99 25.95 3.49
CA ARG A 315 18.72 26.00 4.23
C ARG A 315 17.47 26.09 3.35
N ARG A 316 17.63 26.14 2.04
CA ARG A 316 16.53 26.36 1.10
C ARG A 316 15.65 25.16 0.85
N ALA A 317 15.97 23.98 1.40
CA ALA A 317 15.28 22.83 0.86
C ALA A 317 15.35 21.52 1.66
N SER A 318 15.00 21.44 2.96
CA SER A 318 14.76 20.08 3.48
C SER A 318 13.87 20.03 4.72
N CYS A 319 12.77 19.31 4.63
CA CYS A 319 12.00 18.84 5.78
C CYS A 319 12.25 17.36 6.01
N ARG A 320 12.36 16.94 7.27
CA ARG A 320 12.43 15.54 7.68
C ARG A 320 11.13 15.15 8.35
N GLU A 321 10.46 14.15 7.81
CA GLU A 321 9.16 13.70 8.27
C GLU A 321 9.18 12.23 8.73
N ARG A 322 8.25 11.88 9.62
CA ARG A 322 7.84 10.50 9.88
C ARG A 322 6.37 10.36 9.49
N VAL A 323 6.11 9.49 8.56
CA VAL A 323 4.77 9.07 8.12
C VAL A 323 4.46 7.69 8.67
#